data_2cbf30bb92ebde86af2ff0b82f486876
#
_entry.id   2cbf30bb92ebde86af2ff0b82f486876
#
_cell.length_a   1.000
_cell.length_b   1.000
_cell.length_c   1.000
_cell.angle_alpha   90.00
_cell.angle_beta   90.00
_cell.angle_gamma   90.00
#
_symmetry.space_group_name_H-M   'P 1'
#
loop_
_entity.id
_entity.type
_entity.pdbx_description
1 polymer ?
#
loop_
_entity_poly.entity_id
_entity_poly.type
_entity_poly.pdbx_seq_one_letter_code
_entity_poly.pdbx_strand_id
1 'polypeptide(L)'
;MKKTLFLALPAIALLAACSKGNEQPQQAQAGPTFHDVMKDQIDKHADEVWDVTNPAVGDKGGLDPSKMTDEMWKQLAEDATAVEEGAQQISQMDKIVVIRPGETIADAGVPGGHSAAEVQAEIDRNPQGLRDHAANLAATMRDLVAAANAKDAAKAGPIIDSLDGVCEGCHLDYWYPDQKALVEKIIRENK
;
A
#
# COMPACT_ATOMS: atom_id res chain seq x y z
N MET A 1 -0.05 90.47 18.13
CA MET A 1 0.98 89.72 17.38
C MET A 1 0.45 88.28 17.36
N LYS A 2 -0.24 87.88 16.28
CA LYS A 2 -0.79 86.50 16.10
C LYS A 2 0.11 85.75 15.14
N LYS A 3 0.75 84.67 15.62
CA LYS A 3 1.58 83.77 14.80
C LYS A 3 0.67 82.63 14.32
N THR A 4 0.40 82.60 13.03
CA THR A 4 -0.30 81.53 12.36
C THR A 4 0.69 80.39 12.05
N LEU A 5 0.41 79.19 12.56
CA LEU A 5 1.19 77.95 12.35
C LEU A 5 0.56 77.18 11.20
N PHE A 6 1.29 77.08 10.10
CA PHE A 6 0.85 76.25 8.97
C PHE A 6 1.22 74.78 9.25
N LEU A 7 0.23 73.95 9.36
CA LEU A 7 0.41 72.46 9.40
C LEU A 7 0.44 71.92 8.00
N ALA A 8 1.57 71.39 7.57
CA ALA A 8 1.70 70.66 6.31
C ALA A 8 1.35 69.22 6.55
N LEU A 9 0.33 68.69 5.89
CA LEU A 9 0.00 67.27 5.84
C LEU A 9 0.90 66.60 4.77
N PRO A 10 1.53 65.49 5.06
CA PRO A 10 2.14 64.65 4.02
C PRO A 10 1.09 63.74 3.39
N ALA A 11 1.00 63.76 2.08
CA ALA A 11 0.22 62.85 1.28
C ALA A 11 0.87 61.46 1.31
N ILE A 12 0.19 60.48 1.90
CA ILE A 12 0.58 59.07 1.88
C ILE A 12 0.11 58.47 0.55
N ALA A 13 1.02 58.22 -0.36
CA ALA A 13 0.76 57.46 -1.58
C ALA A 13 0.60 55.97 -1.22
N LEU A 14 -0.60 55.43 -1.33
CA LEU A 14 -0.87 53.99 -1.27
C LEU A 14 -0.33 53.32 -2.56
N LEU A 15 0.82 52.71 -2.47
CA LEU A 15 1.29 51.73 -3.45
C LEU A 15 0.47 50.45 -3.29
N ALA A 16 -0.49 50.23 -4.18
CA ALA A 16 -1.14 48.92 -4.34
C ALA A 16 -0.11 47.94 -4.91
N ALA A 17 0.57 47.20 -4.06
CA ALA A 17 1.35 46.03 -4.45
C ALA A 17 0.39 44.93 -4.88
N CYS A 18 0.25 44.71 -6.18
CA CYS A 18 -0.33 43.47 -6.70
C CYS A 18 0.56 42.32 -6.23
N SER A 19 0.15 41.68 -5.14
CA SER A 19 0.68 40.40 -4.71
C SER A 19 0.30 39.39 -5.79
N LYS A 20 1.24 39.05 -6.69
CA LYS A 20 1.19 37.81 -7.45
C LYS A 20 1.18 36.72 -6.37
N GLY A 21 0.06 36.01 -6.27
CA GLY A 21 -0.04 34.82 -5.43
C GLY A 21 1.12 33.89 -5.78
N ASN A 22 2.07 33.78 -4.87
CA ASN A 22 2.97 32.65 -4.84
C ASN A 22 2.04 31.45 -4.56
N GLU A 23 1.67 30.71 -5.59
CA GLU A 23 1.30 29.32 -5.44
C GLU A 23 2.55 28.63 -4.91
N GLN A 24 2.65 28.56 -3.59
CA GLN A 24 3.60 27.64 -2.96
C GLN A 24 3.25 26.26 -3.50
N PRO A 25 4.24 25.51 -3.99
CA PRO A 25 4.00 24.10 -4.32
C PRO A 25 3.40 23.45 -3.08
N GLN A 26 2.21 22.91 -3.23
CA GLN A 26 1.49 22.21 -2.18
C GLN A 26 2.45 21.17 -1.61
N GLN A 27 2.90 21.43 -0.38
CA GLN A 27 3.87 20.56 0.30
C GLN A 27 3.36 19.13 0.19
N ALA A 28 4.20 18.27 -0.36
CA ALA A 28 3.97 16.85 -0.47
C ALA A 28 3.39 16.31 0.85
N GLN A 29 2.32 15.58 0.75
CA GLN A 29 1.65 14.95 1.88
C GLN A 29 2.68 14.29 2.79
N ALA A 30 2.70 14.65 4.06
CA ALA A 30 3.74 14.24 5.02
C ALA A 30 3.57 12.78 5.52
N GLY A 31 3.11 11.87 4.67
CA GLY A 31 2.91 10.47 4.97
C GLY A 31 3.40 9.56 3.84
N PRO A 32 3.53 8.26 4.07
CA PRO A 32 3.90 7.31 3.03
C PRO A 32 2.83 7.26 1.94
N THR A 33 3.28 7.06 0.70
CA THR A 33 2.40 6.78 -0.43
C THR A 33 1.94 5.32 -0.39
N PHE A 34 0.94 4.98 -1.21
CA PHE A 34 0.52 3.60 -1.39
C PHE A 34 1.70 2.71 -1.83
N HIS A 35 2.50 3.20 -2.79
CA HIS A 35 3.69 2.49 -3.28
C HIS A 35 4.77 2.30 -2.19
N ASP A 36 5.00 3.30 -1.31
CA ASP A 36 5.94 3.12 -0.21
C ASP A 36 5.51 1.96 0.70
N VAL A 37 4.22 1.91 1.09
CA VAL A 37 3.72 0.86 1.97
C VAL A 37 3.74 -0.50 1.28
N MET A 38 3.33 -0.56 0.00
CA MET A 38 3.40 -1.81 -0.75
C MET A 38 4.81 -2.35 -0.81
N LYS A 39 5.76 -1.55 -1.30
CA LYS A 39 7.15 -1.96 -1.53
C LYS A 39 7.92 -2.26 -0.25
N ASP A 40 7.82 -1.37 0.76
CA ASP A 40 8.72 -1.39 1.91
C ASP A 40 8.17 -2.24 3.07
N GLN A 41 6.87 -2.54 3.08
CA GLN A 41 6.22 -3.31 4.13
C GLN A 41 5.53 -4.56 3.60
N ILE A 42 4.60 -4.44 2.65
CA ILE A 42 3.77 -5.58 2.24
C ILE A 42 4.56 -6.55 1.38
N ASP A 43 5.07 -6.10 0.24
CA ASP A 43 5.77 -6.94 -0.75
C ASP A 43 7.00 -7.64 -0.12
N LYS A 44 7.87 -6.84 0.48
CA LYS A 44 9.07 -7.34 1.16
C LYS A 44 8.76 -8.43 2.18
N HIS A 45 7.82 -8.21 3.08
CA HIS A 45 7.54 -9.16 4.15
C HIS A 45 6.62 -10.30 3.71
N ALA A 46 5.82 -10.14 2.66
CA ALA A 46 5.11 -11.25 2.04
C ALA A 46 6.09 -12.25 1.40
N ASP A 47 7.13 -11.76 0.71
CA ASP A 47 8.21 -12.62 0.20
C ASP A 47 8.91 -13.37 1.34
N GLU A 48 9.21 -12.70 2.45
CA GLU A 48 9.83 -13.32 3.63
C GLU A 48 8.92 -14.39 4.28
N VAL A 49 7.58 -14.26 4.24
CA VAL A 49 6.63 -15.31 4.67
C VAL A 49 6.86 -16.59 3.85
N TRP A 50 6.97 -16.48 2.52
CA TRP A 50 7.23 -17.65 1.68
C TRP A 50 8.65 -18.18 1.85
N ASP A 51 9.65 -17.33 1.92
CA ASP A 51 11.05 -17.72 2.09
C ASP A 51 11.27 -18.53 3.38
N VAL A 52 10.62 -18.13 4.47
CA VAL A 52 10.74 -18.82 5.75
C VAL A 52 9.95 -20.13 5.77
N THR A 53 8.87 -20.25 5.00
CA THR A 53 8.00 -21.44 5.01
C THR A 53 8.27 -22.44 3.90
N ASN A 54 8.80 -22.03 2.75
CA ASN A 54 9.13 -22.92 1.63
C ASN A 54 10.01 -24.13 2.01
N PRO A 55 11.07 -23.98 2.85
CA PRO A 55 11.87 -25.14 3.29
C PRO A 55 11.08 -26.15 4.12
N ALA A 56 9.96 -25.72 4.71
CA ALA A 56 9.10 -26.55 5.56
C ALA A 56 7.87 -27.11 4.84
N VAL A 57 7.77 -26.96 3.52
CA VAL A 57 6.71 -27.61 2.74
C VAL A 57 6.86 -29.12 2.80
N GLY A 58 5.76 -29.82 3.06
CA GLY A 58 5.70 -31.28 3.14
C GLY A 58 5.64 -31.94 1.76
N ASP A 59 5.98 -33.21 1.67
CA ASP A 59 6.00 -33.98 0.43
C ASP A 59 4.63 -34.05 -0.29
N LYS A 60 3.55 -33.80 0.45
CA LYS A 60 2.14 -33.79 -0.05
C LYS A 60 1.57 -32.37 -0.18
N GLY A 61 2.44 -31.35 -0.06
CA GLY A 61 2.04 -29.96 0.07
C GLY A 61 1.67 -29.60 1.51
N GLY A 62 1.41 -28.28 1.72
CA GLY A 62 1.14 -27.70 3.02
C GLY A 62 2.36 -27.63 3.93
N LEU A 63 2.19 -27.03 5.11
CA LEU A 63 3.28 -26.78 6.05
C LEU A 63 3.52 -28.01 6.95
N ASP A 64 4.73 -28.57 6.95
CA ASP A 64 5.15 -29.69 7.79
C ASP A 64 5.69 -29.14 9.12
N PRO A 65 4.98 -29.34 10.26
CA PRO A 65 5.42 -28.81 11.55
C PRO A 65 6.75 -29.39 12.03
N SER A 66 7.16 -30.57 11.55
CA SER A 66 8.44 -31.19 11.94
C SER A 66 9.66 -30.51 11.30
N LYS A 67 9.45 -29.75 10.22
CA LYS A 67 10.46 -28.97 9.52
C LYS A 67 10.53 -27.52 10.02
N MET A 68 9.53 -27.04 10.76
CA MET A 68 9.46 -25.70 11.32
C MET A 68 10.22 -25.61 12.64
N THR A 69 11.28 -24.83 12.67
CA THR A 69 12.02 -24.50 13.90
C THR A 69 11.33 -23.38 14.68
N ASP A 70 11.71 -23.21 15.95
CA ASP A 70 11.20 -22.10 16.78
C ASP A 70 11.53 -20.73 16.19
N GLU A 71 12.71 -20.60 15.56
CA GLU A 71 13.09 -19.36 14.89
C GLU A 71 12.25 -19.09 13.63
N MET A 72 11.95 -20.11 12.82
CA MET A 72 11.05 -19.98 11.67
C MET A 72 9.65 -19.56 12.09
N TRP A 73 9.10 -20.13 13.16
CA TRP A 73 7.80 -19.70 13.69
C TRP A 73 7.80 -18.25 14.16
N LYS A 74 8.89 -17.83 14.82
CA LYS A 74 9.06 -16.44 15.26
C LYS A 74 9.16 -15.49 14.07
N GLN A 75 10.00 -15.80 13.08
CA GLN A 75 10.17 -15.00 11.87
C GLN A 75 8.85 -14.89 11.09
N LEU A 76 8.13 -16.02 10.91
CA LEU A 76 6.81 -16.01 10.27
C LEU A 76 5.83 -15.08 10.98
N ALA A 77 5.82 -15.06 12.32
CA ALA A 77 4.96 -14.15 13.06
C ALA A 77 5.36 -12.69 12.91
N GLU A 78 6.66 -12.39 12.85
CA GLU A 78 7.21 -11.03 12.65
C GLU A 78 6.87 -10.51 11.26
N ASP A 79 7.08 -11.30 10.21
CA ASP A 79 6.79 -10.91 8.83
C ASP A 79 5.29 -10.76 8.58
N ALA A 80 4.49 -11.70 9.05
CA ALA A 80 3.03 -11.58 8.97
C ALA A 80 2.50 -10.34 9.72
N THR A 81 3.12 -9.96 10.84
CA THR A 81 2.77 -8.73 11.56
C THR A 81 3.10 -7.48 10.73
N ALA A 82 4.25 -7.44 10.07
CA ALA A 82 4.64 -6.31 9.24
C ALA A 82 3.67 -6.13 8.04
N VAL A 83 3.26 -7.24 7.40
CA VAL A 83 2.24 -7.20 6.34
C VAL A 83 0.87 -6.75 6.90
N GLU A 84 0.46 -7.24 8.07
CA GLU A 84 -0.78 -6.81 8.73
C GLU A 84 -0.78 -5.30 8.95
N GLU A 85 0.29 -4.76 9.55
CA GLU A 85 0.42 -3.33 9.84
C GLU A 85 0.39 -2.48 8.57
N GLY A 86 1.12 -2.88 7.51
CA GLY A 86 1.09 -2.21 6.21
C GLY A 86 -0.30 -2.21 5.58
N ALA A 87 -0.98 -3.35 5.60
CA ALA A 87 -2.34 -3.49 5.09
C ALA A 87 -3.35 -2.66 5.90
N GLN A 88 -3.24 -2.63 7.23
CA GLN A 88 -4.05 -1.75 8.07
C GLN A 88 -3.82 -0.28 7.74
N GLN A 89 -2.57 0.13 7.52
CA GLN A 89 -2.24 1.49 7.15
C GLN A 89 -2.93 1.90 5.84
N ILE A 90 -2.88 1.05 4.80
CA ILE A 90 -3.59 1.32 3.54
C ILE A 90 -5.10 1.42 3.75
N SER A 91 -5.68 0.49 4.53
CA SER A 91 -7.13 0.47 4.78
C SER A 91 -7.64 1.73 5.48
N GLN A 92 -6.75 2.45 6.18
CA GLN A 92 -7.05 3.65 6.97
C GLN A 92 -6.62 4.96 6.28
N MET A 93 -6.03 4.90 5.09
CA MET A 93 -5.65 6.11 4.35
C MET A 93 -6.90 6.92 3.96
N ASP A 94 -7.01 8.16 4.43
CA ASP A 94 -8.07 9.09 4.02
C ASP A 94 -7.97 9.40 2.52
N LYS A 95 -6.75 9.70 2.07
CA LYS A 95 -6.41 9.92 0.68
C LYS A 95 -5.32 8.95 0.25
N ILE A 96 -5.60 8.17 -0.78
CA ILE A 96 -4.64 7.21 -1.34
C ILE A 96 -3.93 7.89 -2.51
N VAL A 97 -2.62 8.09 -2.38
CA VAL A 97 -1.74 8.63 -3.41
C VAL A 97 -0.76 7.53 -3.78
N VAL A 98 -0.73 7.14 -5.06
CA VAL A 98 0.08 6.00 -5.52
C VAL A 98 1.57 6.29 -5.37
N ILE A 99 2.04 7.43 -5.91
CA ILE A 99 3.46 7.85 -5.85
C ILE A 99 3.58 9.35 -5.64
N ARG A 100 4.77 9.81 -5.24
CA ARG A 100 5.12 11.25 -5.26
C ARG A 100 5.47 11.69 -6.69
N PRO A 101 5.39 12.99 -6.98
CA PRO A 101 5.83 13.54 -8.26
C PRO A 101 7.29 13.14 -8.58
N GLY A 102 7.50 12.56 -9.76
CA GLY A 102 8.82 12.14 -10.25
C GLY A 102 9.23 10.70 -9.86
N GLU A 103 8.44 10.01 -9.08
CA GLU A 103 8.64 8.57 -8.81
C GLU A 103 7.98 7.71 -9.89
N THR A 104 8.35 6.44 -9.92
CA THR A 104 7.76 5.42 -10.80
C THR A 104 7.42 4.17 -9.99
N ILE A 105 6.55 3.32 -10.53
CA ILE A 105 6.23 2.02 -9.96
C ILE A 105 6.90 0.90 -10.77
N ALA A 106 6.99 -0.29 -10.18
CA ALA A 106 7.41 -1.47 -10.90
C ALA A 106 6.49 -1.73 -12.10
N ASP A 107 7.04 -2.34 -13.13
CA ASP A 107 6.32 -2.80 -14.33
C ASP A 107 5.60 -1.71 -15.16
N ALA A 108 5.76 -0.42 -14.84
CA ALA A 108 5.15 0.68 -15.57
C ALA A 108 5.53 0.77 -17.07
N GLY A 109 6.59 0.08 -17.48
CA GLY A 109 7.09 0.09 -18.86
C GLY A 109 6.97 -1.25 -19.59
N VAL A 110 6.39 -2.28 -18.96
CA VAL A 110 6.25 -3.61 -19.58
C VAL A 110 4.88 -3.74 -20.29
N PRO A 111 4.77 -4.58 -21.33
CA PRO A 111 3.50 -4.84 -21.97
C PRO A 111 2.47 -5.40 -20.99
N GLY A 112 1.33 -4.74 -20.85
CA GLY A 112 0.27 -5.09 -19.90
C GLY A 112 0.44 -4.54 -18.50
N GLY A 113 1.55 -3.83 -18.20
CA GLY A 113 1.73 -3.07 -16.97
C GLY A 113 1.08 -1.69 -17.06
N HIS A 114 0.47 -1.24 -15.98
CA HIS A 114 -0.11 0.09 -15.89
C HIS A 114 0.93 1.10 -15.36
N SER A 115 0.82 2.34 -15.80
CA SER A 115 1.55 3.46 -15.20
C SER A 115 0.94 3.82 -13.83
N ALA A 116 1.72 4.51 -12.99
CA ALA A 116 1.21 5.01 -11.72
C ALA A 116 -0.04 5.91 -11.86
N ALA A 117 -0.15 6.64 -12.98
CA ALA A 117 -1.33 7.47 -13.26
C ALA A 117 -2.57 6.63 -13.58
N GLU A 118 -2.41 5.51 -14.29
CA GLU A 118 -3.51 4.57 -14.55
C GLU A 118 -3.94 3.87 -13.27
N VAL A 119 -3.00 3.38 -12.46
CA VAL A 119 -3.30 2.82 -11.13
C VAL A 119 -4.02 3.84 -10.24
N GLN A 120 -3.57 5.10 -10.22
CA GLN A 120 -4.26 6.17 -9.48
C GLN A 120 -5.69 6.35 -9.97
N ALA A 121 -5.92 6.32 -11.27
CA ALA A 121 -7.25 6.48 -11.85
C ALA A 121 -8.19 5.31 -11.49
N GLU A 122 -7.67 4.08 -11.40
CA GLU A 122 -8.45 2.93 -10.92
C GLU A 122 -8.82 3.08 -9.44
N ILE A 123 -7.86 3.48 -8.61
CA ILE A 123 -8.08 3.73 -7.18
C ILE A 123 -9.10 4.87 -6.98
N ASP A 124 -9.00 5.97 -7.74
CA ASP A 124 -9.91 7.11 -7.63
C ASP A 124 -11.36 6.75 -8.02
N ARG A 125 -11.54 5.76 -8.91
CA ARG A 125 -12.89 5.24 -9.25
C ARG A 125 -13.51 4.45 -8.11
N ASN A 126 -12.74 3.70 -7.35
CA ASN A 126 -13.23 2.88 -6.25
C ASN A 126 -12.24 2.81 -5.07
N PRO A 127 -12.00 3.92 -4.37
CA PRO A 127 -11.05 3.94 -3.26
C PRO A 127 -11.48 3.06 -2.07
N GLN A 128 -12.78 2.84 -1.91
CA GLN A 128 -13.29 1.98 -0.85
C GLN A 128 -12.98 0.51 -1.13
N GLY A 129 -13.11 0.05 -2.37
CA GLY A 129 -12.74 -1.32 -2.74
C GLY A 129 -11.26 -1.63 -2.44
N LEU A 130 -10.34 -0.67 -2.68
CA LEU A 130 -8.94 -0.85 -2.28
C LEU A 130 -8.79 -0.98 -0.76
N ARG A 131 -9.49 -0.15 0.03
CA ARG A 131 -9.49 -0.26 1.49
C ARG A 131 -10.04 -1.61 1.96
N ASP A 132 -11.05 -2.13 1.29
CA ASP A 132 -11.65 -3.41 1.62
C ASP A 132 -10.69 -4.58 1.32
N HIS A 133 -9.94 -4.53 0.19
CA HIS A 133 -8.86 -5.47 -0.09
C HIS A 133 -7.76 -5.43 0.98
N ALA A 134 -7.32 -4.22 1.33
CA ALA A 134 -6.31 -4.03 2.38
C ALA A 134 -6.79 -4.53 3.75
N ALA A 135 -8.04 -4.26 4.11
CA ALA A 135 -8.62 -4.75 5.36
C ALA A 135 -8.74 -6.29 5.38
N ASN A 136 -9.05 -6.92 4.24
CA ASN A 136 -9.06 -8.37 4.10
C ASN A 136 -7.67 -8.98 4.25
N LEU A 137 -6.64 -8.39 3.62
CA LEU A 137 -5.25 -8.81 3.80
C LEU A 137 -4.82 -8.68 5.26
N ALA A 138 -5.13 -7.56 5.92
CA ALA A 138 -4.83 -7.37 7.34
C ALA A 138 -5.49 -8.43 8.23
N ALA A 139 -6.74 -8.80 7.95
CA ALA A 139 -7.43 -9.86 8.70
C ALA A 139 -6.77 -11.23 8.47
N THR A 140 -6.43 -11.55 7.22
CA THR A 140 -5.72 -12.80 6.85
C THR A 140 -4.38 -12.90 7.55
N MET A 141 -3.60 -11.81 7.58
CA MET A 141 -2.31 -11.80 8.26
C MET A 141 -2.43 -11.90 9.78
N ARG A 142 -3.43 -11.29 10.40
CA ARG A 142 -3.72 -11.45 11.83
C ARG A 142 -3.97 -12.90 12.21
N ASP A 143 -4.71 -13.62 11.37
CA ASP A 143 -4.96 -15.04 11.58
C ASP A 143 -3.67 -15.86 11.42
N LEU A 144 -2.79 -15.48 10.48
CA LEU A 144 -1.46 -16.09 10.32
C LEU A 144 -0.56 -15.83 11.53
N VAL A 145 -0.53 -14.59 12.04
CA VAL A 145 0.21 -14.23 13.27
C VAL A 145 -0.25 -15.10 14.46
N ALA A 146 -1.58 -15.26 14.62
CA ALA A 146 -2.12 -16.09 15.68
C ALA A 146 -1.72 -17.57 15.51
N ALA A 147 -1.76 -18.11 14.30
CA ALA A 147 -1.36 -19.48 13.99
C ALA A 147 0.15 -19.69 14.20
N ALA A 148 0.99 -18.73 13.77
CA ALA A 148 2.44 -18.79 13.95
C ALA A 148 2.84 -18.75 15.42
N ASN A 149 2.26 -17.85 16.21
CA ASN A 149 2.50 -17.78 17.66
C ASN A 149 2.07 -19.05 18.40
N ALA A 150 1.02 -19.73 17.91
CA ALA A 150 0.56 -21.01 18.44
C ALA A 150 1.35 -22.22 17.88
N LYS A 151 2.25 -22.01 16.90
CA LYS A 151 2.94 -23.04 16.11
C LYS A 151 1.97 -24.05 15.49
N ASP A 152 0.82 -23.57 15.03
CA ASP A 152 -0.28 -24.36 14.47
C ASP A 152 -0.15 -24.45 12.94
N ALA A 153 0.63 -25.43 12.46
CA ALA A 153 0.85 -25.64 11.03
C ALA A 153 -0.45 -25.95 10.27
N ALA A 154 -1.42 -26.58 10.92
CA ALA A 154 -2.70 -26.92 10.31
C ALA A 154 -3.55 -25.68 9.99
N LYS A 155 -3.35 -24.59 10.76
CA LYS A 155 -3.98 -23.30 10.48
C LYS A 155 -3.11 -22.42 9.59
N ALA A 156 -1.79 -22.36 9.85
CA ALA A 156 -0.87 -21.51 9.08
C ALA A 156 -0.79 -21.93 7.60
N GLY A 157 -0.65 -23.22 7.31
CA GLY A 157 -0.48 -23.73 5.95
C GLY A 157 -1.55 -23.24 4.96
N PRO A 158 -2.85 -23.48 5.21
CA PRO A 158 -3.92 -23.01 4.33
C PRO A 158 -3.95 -21.48 4.13
N ILE A 159 -3.55 -20.69 5.13
CA ILE A 159 -3.47 -19.23 5.01
C ILE A 159 -2.33 -18.86 4.06
N ILE A 160 -1.15 -19.45 4.23
CA ILE A 160 0.02 -19.22 3.37
C ILE A 160 -0.30 -19.64 1.92
N ASP A 161 -0.91 -20.81 1.74
CA ASP A 161 -1.30 -21.33 0.41
C ASP A 161 -2.30 -20.41 -0.31
N SER A 162 -3.13 -19.66 0.44
CA SER A 162 -4.13 -18.75 -0.12
C SER A 162 -3.64 -17.31 -0.31
N LEU A 163 -2.48 -16.95 0.24
CA LEU A 163 -1.99 -15.57 0.30
C LEU A 163 -1.79 -14.97 -1.08
N ASP A 164 -1.23 -15.72 -2.03
CA ASP A 164 -1.06 -15.29 -3.42
C ASP A 164 -2.40 -14.87 -4.04
N GLY A 165 -3.46 -15.65 -3.84
CA GLY A 165 -4.80 -15.30 -4.31
C GLY A 165 -5.40 -14.06 -3.67
N VAL A 166 -5.04 -13.74 -2.42
CA VAL A 166 -5.45 -12.48 -1.75
C VAL A 166 -4.75 -11.29 -2.39
N CYS A 167 -3.46 -11.40 -2.67
CA CYS A 167 -2.67 -10.37 -3.36
C CYS A 167 -3.16 -10.16 -4.79
N GLU A 168 -3.32 -11.25 -5.55
CA GLU A 168 -3.76 -11.24 -6.95
C GLU A 168 -5.15 -10.60 -7.11
N GLY A 169 -6.07 -10.83 -6.19
CA GLY A 169 -7.41 -10.22 -6.24
C GLY A 169 -7.36 -8.68 -6.26
N CYS A 170 -6.49 -8.07 -5.47
CA CYS A 170 -6.28 -6.63 -5.45
C CYS A 170 -5.55 -6.16 -6.73
N HIS A 171 -4.52 -6.88 -7.15
CA HIS A 171 -3.77 -6.56 -8.37
C HIS A 171 -4.66 -6.56 -9.61
N LEU A 172 -5.55 -7.55 -9.76
CA LEU A 172 -6.51 -7.63 -10.85
C LEU A 172 -7.58 -6.53 -10.84
N ASP A 173 -7.82 -5.90 -9.72
CA ASP A 173 -8.76 -4.79 -9.63
C ASP A 173 -8.11 -3.42 -9.89
N TYR A 174 -6.80 -3.24 -9.55
CA TYR A 174 -6.17 -1.91 -9.55
C TYR A 174 -4.86 -1.82 -10.32
N TRP A 175 -4.07 -2.90 -10.38
CA TRP A 175 -2.72 -2.85 -10.96
C TRP A 175 -2.69 -3.25 -12.43
N TYR A 176 -3.42 -4.31 -12.80
CA TYR A 176 -3.56 -4.80 -14.17
C TYR A 176 -4.97 -5.32 -14.46
N PRO A 177 -6.00 -4.46 -14.34
CA PRO A 177 -7.39 -4.85 -14.50
C PRO A 177 -7.73 -5.45 -15.88
N ASP A 178 -6.96 -5.10 -16.91
CA ASP A 178 -7.11 -5.65 -18.25
C ASP A 178 -6.84 -7.16 -18.33
N GLN A 179 -6.08 -7.72 -17.37
CA GLN A 179 -5.78 -9.14 -17.30
C GLN A 179 -6.85 -9.96 -16.58
N LYS A 180 -7.75 -9.32 -15.85
CA LYS A 180 -8.74 -9.99 -14.99
C LYS A 180 -9.56 -11.05 -15.74
N ALA A 181 -10.10 -10.73 -16.92
CA ALA A 181 -10.91 -11.66 -17.69
C ALA A 181 -10.13 -12.91 -18.15
N LEU A 182 -8.84 -12.75 -18.47
CA LEU A 182 -7.97 -13.85 -18.87
C LEU A 182 -7.65 -14.76 -17.66
N VAL A 183 -7.27 -14.17 -16.53
CA VAL A 183 -6.95 -14.90 -15.29
C VAL A 183 -8.16 -15.69 -14.80
N GLU A 184 -9.34 -15.06 -14.74
CA GLU A 184 -10.57 -15.73 -14.36
C GLU A 184 -10.93 -16.89 -15.30
N LYS A 185 -10.66 -16.75 -16.61
CA LYS A 185 -10.86 -17.85 -17.58
C LYS A 185 -9.92 -19.02 -17.28
N ILE A 186 -8.63 -18.74 -17.05
CA ILE A 186 -7.63 -19.77 -16.73
C ILE A 186 -8.01 -20.51 -15.44
N ILE A 187 -8.42 -19.78 -14.40
CA ILE A 187 -8.85 -20.40 -13.13
C ILE A 187 -10.07 -21.31 -13.33
N ARG A 188 -11.03 -20.93 -14.18
CA ARG A 188 -12.21 -21.76 -14.46
C ARG A 188 -11.87 -23.02 -15.26
N GLU A 189 -10.88 -22.95 -16.16
CA GLU A 189 -10.50 -24.09 -17.01
C GLU A 189 -9.64 -25.13 -16.27
N ASN A 190 -9.04 -24.75 -15.13
CA ASN A 190 -8.18 -25.63 -14.32
C ASN A 190 -8.86 -26.20 -13.05
N LYS A 191 -10.14 -25.95 -12.88
CA LYS A 191 -10.99 -26.56 -11.82
C LYS A 191 -11.73 -27.78 -12.31
#